data_91ee32468272d81c7cb80c020fc567c5
#
_entry.id   91ee32468272d81c7cb80c020fc567c5
#
_cell.length_a   1.000
_cell.length_b   1.000
_cell.length_c   1.000
_cell.angle_alpha   90.00
_cell.angle_beta   90.00
_cell.angle_gamma   90.00
#
_symmetry.space_group_name_H-M   'P 1'
#
loop_
_entity.id
_entity.type
_entity.pdbx_description
1 polymer ?
#
loop_
_entity_poly.entity_id
_entity_poly.type
_entity_poly.pdbx_seq_one_letter_code
_entity_poly.pdbx_strand_id
1 'polypeptide(L)'
;MNSIPSVEVDSSDHVAKTIKTTCPYCGVGCGVSVNVQQKPQGPVVQVEGDAEHPSNFGRLCIKGSRLTDTLGLETRLLQPMFGRKPHRTVTTWDAAINKIADKFQSCIDKYGRDSIAFYVSGQLLTEDYYVVNKFVKGYLGTANIDTNSRLCMSSAVAGHK
;
A
#
# COMPACT_ATOMS: atom_id res chain seq x y z
N MET A 1 13.60 -13.08 -15.39
CA MET A 1 12.43 -13.76 -14.82
C MET A 1 12.75 -14.08 -13.38
N ASN A 2 12.48 -13.16 -12.46
CA ASN A 2 12.62 -13.44 -11.03
C ASN A 2 11.24 -13.90 -10.55
N SER A 3 11.09 -15.20 -10.39
CA SER A 3 9.95 -15.82 -9.74
C SER A 3 9.95 -15.37 -8.27
N ILE A 4 8.83 -14.81 -7.83
CA ILE A 4 8.54 -14.65 -6.40
C ILE A 4 8.67 -16.04 -5.78
N PRO A 5 9.45 -16.21 -4.69
CA PRO A 5 9.56 -17.52 -4.06
C PRO A 5 8.16 -17.97 -3.64
N SER A 6 7.72 -19.08 -4.23
CA SER A 6 6.55 -19.80 -3.74
C SER A 6 6.86 -20.28 -2.33
N VAL A 7 6.09 -19.82 -1.36
CA VAL A 7 6.12 -20.40 -0.02
C VAL A 7 5.57 -21.82 -0.17
N GLU A 8 6.44 -22.81 -0.17
CA GLU A 8 6.03 -24.22 -0.06
C GLU A 8 5.31 -24.39 1.28
N VAL A 9 4.02 -24.58 1.22
CA VAL A 9 3.20 -24.94 2.39
C VAL A 9 3.29 -26.46 2.53
N ASP A 10 4.00 -26.91 3.55
CA ASP A 10 4.04 -28.32 3.93
C ASP A 10 2.61 -28.82 4.20
N SER A 11 2.20 -29.85 3.46
CA SER A 11 0.82 -30.34 3.39
C SER A 11 0.41 -31.26 4.57
N SER A 12 1.20 -31.34 5.63
CA SER A 12 1.01 -32.35 6.67
C SER A 12 0.37 -31.90 7.98
N ASP A 13 0.16 -30.57 8.20
CA ASP A 13 -0.46 -30.12 9.44
C ASP A 13 -1.54 -29.06 9.20
N HIS A 14 -2.76 -29.32 9.65
CA HIS A 14 -3.86 -28.37 9.80
C HIS A 14 -3.57 -27.31 10.91
N VAL A 15 -2.34 -26.87 11.05
CA VAL A 15 -1.91 -25.95 12.12
C VAL A 15 -2.34 -24.55 11.74
N ALA A 16 -3.18 -23.98 12.58
CA ALA A 16 -3.47 -22.56 12.53
C ALA A 16 -2.17 -21.77 12.77
N LYS A 17 -1.70 -21.03 11.77
CA LYS A 17 -0.49 -20.21 11.89
C LYS A 17 -0.89 -18.79 12.25
N THR A 18 -0.43 -18.31 13.39
CA THR A 18 -0.57 -16.89 13.79
C THR A 18 0.66 -16.11 13.36
N ILE A 19 0.45 -15.03 12.62
CA ILE A 19 1.50 -14.13 12.13
C ILE A 19 1.21 -12.74 12.69
N LYS A 20 2.17 -12.15 13.40
CA LYS A 20 2.11 -10.74 13.82
C LYS A 20 2.68 -9.85 12.74
N THR A 21 1.97 -8.79 12.38
CA THR A 21 2.37 -7.83 11.36
C THR A 21 1.77 -6.45 11.63
N THR A 22 2.04 -5.49 10.76
CA THR A 22 1.54 -4.12 10.88
C THR A 22 0.38 -3.88 9.92
N CYS A 23 -0.65 -3.18 10.38
CA CYS A 23 -1.75 -2.72 9.55
C CYS A 23 -1.24 -1.78 8.43
N PRO A 24 -1.58 -2.01 7.16
CA PRO A 24 -1.01 -1.28 6.02
C PRO A 24 -1.68 0.07 5.74
N TYR A 25 -2.62 0.54 6.56
CA TYR A 25 -3.45 1.68 6.16
C TYR A 25 -2.89 3.05 6.49
N CYS A 26 -2.28 3.25 7.65
CA CYS A 26 -1.84 4.59 8.04
C CYS A 26 -0.66 4.57 9.00
N GLY A 27 -0.09 5.75 9.26
CA GLY A 27 1.09 5.94 10.10
C GLY A 27 0.91 5.65 11.60
N VAL A 28 -0.29 5.25 12.06
CA VAL A 28 -0.48 4.75 13.43
C VAL A 28 0.32 3.47 13.66
N GLY A 29 0.49 2.66 12.60
CA GLY A 29 1.28 1.44 12.68
C GLY A 29 0.70 0.41 13.64
N CYS A 30 -0.62 0.24 13.64
CA CYS A 30 -1.29 -0.75 14.49
C CYS A 30 -0.77 -2.15 14.25
N GLY A 31 -0.41 -2.86 15.34
CA GLY A 31 -0.09 -4.28 15.28
C GLY A 31 -1.35 -5.11 15.07
N VAL A 32 -1.26 -6.08 14.19
CA VAL A 32 -2.31 -7.06 13.91
C VAL A 32 -1.78 -8.48 14.01
N SER A 33 -2.61 -9.38 14.54
CA SER A 33 -2.40 -10.82 14.55
C SER A 33 -3.25 -11.45 13.47
N VAL A 34 -2.61 -12.12 12.53
CA VAL A 34 -3.25 -12.78 11.40
C VAL A 34 -3.25 -14.28 11.65
N ASN A 35 -4.43 -14.86 11.79
CA ASN A 35 -4.64 -16.29 11.97
C ASN A 35 -5.03 -16.93 10.63
N VAL A 36 -4.20 -17.82 10.12
CA VAL A 36 -4.43 -18.54 8.87
C VAL A 36 -4.73 -19.99 9.18
N GLN A 37 -5.91 -20.46 8.79
CA GLN A 37 -6.33 -21.85 8.90
C GLN A 37 -6.49 -22.42 7.50
N GLN A 38 -5.83 -23.54 7.22
CA GLN A 38 -6.04 -24.27 5.97
C GLN A 38 -7.32 -25.11 6.08
N LYS A 39 -8.25 -24.91 5.14
CA LYS A 39 -9.49 -25.69 5.03
C LYS A 39 -9.58 -26.32 3.64
N PRO A 40 -10.38 -27.39 3.47
CA PRO A 40 -10.56 -28.02 2.16
C PRO A 40 -11.03 -27.06 1.06
N GLN A 41 -11.77 -25.99 1.44
CA GLN A 41 -12.27 -24.98 0.52
C GLN A 41 -11.30 -23.83 0.28
N GLY A 42 -10.09 -23.88 0.85
CA GLY A 42 -9.07 -22.84 0.80
C GLY A 42 -8.79 -22.20 2.17
N PRO A 43 -7.77 -21.35 2.25
CA PRO A 43 -7.36 -20.73 3.51
C PRO A 43 -8.43 -19.77 4.06
N VAL A 44 -8.73 -19.90 5.34
CA VAL A 44 -9.55 -18.93 6.09
C VAL A 44 -8.60 -18.04 6.88
N VAL A 45 -8.70 -16.74 6.64
CA VAL A 45 -7.87 -15.73 7.28
C VAL A 45 -8.72 -14.89 8.22
N GLN A 46 -8.27 -14.78 9.47
CA GLN A 46 -8.85 -13.89 10.48
C GLN A 46 -7.82 -12.88 10.94
N VAL A 47 -8.23 -11.65 11.16
CA VAL A 47 -7.36 -10.56 11.60
C VAL A 47 -7.91 -9.94 12.86
N GLU A 48 -7.06 -9.85 13.87
CA GLU A 48 -7.35 -9.22 15.16
C GLU A 48 -6.24 -8.20 15.49
N GLY A 49 -6.53 -7.27 16.40
CA GLY A 49 -5.49 -6.39 16.93
C GLY A 49 -4.53 -7.14 17.83
N ASP A 50 -3.22 -6.89 17.70
CA ASP A 50 -2.21 -7.43 18.58
C ASP A 50 -2.26 -6.71 19.92
N ALA A 51 -2.69 -7.40 20.98
CA ALA A 51 -2.84 -6.83 22.33
C ALA A 51 -1.50 -6.39 22.95
N GLU A 52 -0.40 -6.97 22.51
CA GLU A 52 0.94 -6.64 23.01
C GLU A 52 1.62 -5.50 22.24
N HIS A 53 1.03 -5.10 21.10
CA HIS A 53 1.64 -4.08 20.26
C HIS A 53 1.46 -2.67 20.84
N PRO A 54 2.55 -1.89 21.02
CA PRO A 54 2.54 -0.63 21.79
C PRO A 54 1.76 0.51 21.12
N SER A 55 1.48 0.44 19.83
CA SER A 55 0.74 1.51 19.14
C SER A 55 -0.77 1.41 19.30
N ASN A 56 -1.33 0.24 19.53
CA ASN A 56 -2.79 0.03 19.53
C ASN A 56 -3.32 -0.86 20.66
N PHE A 57 -2.50 -1.64 21.36
CA PHE A 57 -2.92 -2.52 22.45
C PHE A 57 -4.17 -3.33 22.09
N GLY A 58 -4.18 -3.99 20.94
CA GLY A 58 -5.28 -4.79 20.44
C GLY A 58 -6.44 -4.02 19.80
N ARG A 59 -6.46 -2.70 19.88
CA ARG A 59 -7.55 -1.87 19.31
C ARG A 59 -7.32 -1.64 17.82
N LEU A 60 -8.39 -1.74 17.05
CA LEU A 60 -8.38 -1.45 15.61
C LEU A 60 -9.50 -0.48 15.26
N CYS A 61 -9.24 0.43 14.33
CA CYS A 61 -10.30 1.20 13.68
C CYS A 61 -11.07 0.33 12.68
N ILE A 62 -12.15 0.84 12.13
CA ILE A 62 -12.98 0.10 11.16
C ILE A 62 -12.18 -0.43 9.97
N LYS A 63 -11.17 0.27 9.48
CA LYS A 63 -10.32 -0.20 8.37
C LYS A 63 -9.46 -1.40 8.77
N GLY A 64 -8.83 -1.32 9.94
CA GLY A 64 -8.01 -2.41 10.46
C GLY A 64 -8.83 -3.67 10.78
N SER A 65 -10.03 -3.51 11.35
CA SER A 65 -10.93 -4.64 11.64
C SER A 65 -11.53 -5.30 10.38
N ARG A 66 -11.47 -4.62 9.23
CA ARG A 66 -11.97 -5.11 7.94
C ARG A 66 -10.85 -5.46 6.94
N LEU A 67 -9.63 -5.70 7.42
CA LEU A 67 -8.52 -6.08 6.55
C LEU A 67 -8.81 -7.34 5.74
N THR A 68 -9.51 -8.31 6.33
CA THR A 68 -9.90 -9.56 5.65
C THR A 68 -10.77 -9.32 4.42
N ASP A 69 -11.61 -8.28 4.44
CA ASP A 69 -12.49 -7.94 3.31
C ASP A 69 -11.70 -7.45 2.08
N THR A 70 -10.42 -7.10 2.25
CA THR A 70 -9.53 -6.65 1.18
C THR A 70 -8.65 -7.77 0.62
N LEU A 71 -8.74 -8.97 1.15
CA LEU A 71 -8.05 -10.16 0.63
C LEU A 71 -8.80 -10.68 -0.60
N GLY A 72 -8.04 -11.25 -1.51
CA GLY A 72 -8.57 -11.78 -2.77
C GLY A 72 -7.85 -11.19 -3.97
N LEU A 73 -7.76 -11.96 -5.03
CA LEU A 73 -7.00 -11.61 -6.22
C LEU A 73 -7.87 -11.38 -7.45
N GLU A 74 -9.16 -11.72 -7.40
CA GLU A 74 -10.08 -11.73 -8.55
C GLU A 74 -10.24 -10.35 -9.20
N THR A 75 -10.24 -9.31 -8.37
CA THR A 75 -10.40 -7.92 -8.85
C THR A 75 -9.15 -7.07 -8.67
N ARG A 76 -8.08 -7.66 -8.14
CA ARG A 76 -6.84 -6.93 -7.85
C ARG A 76 -5.98 -6.79 -9.10
N LEU A 77 -5.47 -5.59 -9.34
CA LEU A 77 -4.47 -5.34 -10.37
C LEU A 77 -3.11 -5.90 -9.92
N LEU A 78 -2.66 -6.98 -10.54
CA LEU A 78 -1.43 -7.69 -10.17
C LEU A 78 -0.21 -7.28 -11.00
N GLN A 79 -0.45 -6.66 -12.16
CA GLN A 79 0.61 -6.27 -13.10
C GLN A 79 0.35 -4.85 -13.59
N PRO A 80 1.41 -4.07 -13.86
CA PRO A 80 1.24 -2.74 -14.45
C PRO A 80 0.66 -2.84 -15.86
N MET A 81 -0.06 -1.81 -16.27
CA MET A 81 -0.70 -1.75 -17.58
C MET A 81 -0.45 -0.40 -18.22
N PHE A 82 -0.21 -0.40 -19.52
CA PHE A 82 -0.20 0.81 -20.36
C PHE A 82 -1.53 1.02 -21.08
N GLY A 83 -1.83 2.28 -21.38
CA GLY A 83 -2.99 2.65 -22.18
C GLY A 83 -4.18 3.13 -21.35
N ARG A 84 -5.24 3.51 -22.08
CA ARG A 84 -6.52 3.93 -21.52
C ARG A 84 -7.57 2.86 -21.77
N LYS A 85 -8.57 2.79 -20.89
CA LYS A 85 -9.74 1.92 -21.14
C LYS A 85 -10.37 2.30 -22.50
N PRO A 86 -10.81 1.32 -23.30
CA PRO A 86 -10.76 -0.12 -23.09
C PRO A 86 -9.44 -0.79 -23.52
N HIS A 87 -8.50 -0.06 -24.10
CA HIS A 87 -7.28 -0.59 -24.72
C HIS A 87 -6.07 -0.56 -23.77
N ARG A 88 -6.15 -1.29 -22.67
CA ARG A 88 -5.01 -1.46 -21.75
C ARG A 88 -4.25 -2.73 -22.09
N THR A 89 -2.92 -2.63 -22.12
CA THR A 89 -2.01 -3.76 -22.32
C THR A 89 -1.16 -3.98 -21.07
N VAL A 90 -1.06 -5.24 -20.65
CA VAL A 90 -0.19 -5.65 -19.55
C VAL A 90 1.27 -5.41 -19.94
N THR A 91 2.08 -4.98 -18.96
CA THR A 91 3.52 -4.75 -19.14
C THR A 91 4.30 -5.28 -17.92
N THR A 92 5.62 -5.25 -17.99
CA THR A 92 6.48 -5.59 -16.84
C THR A 92 6.71 -4.37 -15.95
N TRP A 93 7.08 -4.60 -14.69
CA TRP A 93 7.47 -3.53 -13.78
C TRP A 93 8.66 -2.73 -14.30
N ASP A 94 9.68 -3.40 -14.85
CA ASP A 94 10.87 -2.71 -15.41
C ASP A 94 10.48 -1.77 -16.56
N ALA A 95 9.64 -2.25 -17.48
CA ALA A 95 9.17 -1.42 -18.59
C ALA A 95 8.30 -0.23 -18.10
N ALA A 96 7.48 -0.45 -17.07
CA ALA A 96 6.68 0.62 -16.49
C ALA A 96 7.54 1.68 -15.79
N ILE A 97 8.49 1.26 -14.97
CA ILE A 97 9.39 2.14 -14.23
C ILE A 97 10.28 2.94 -15.19
N ASN A 98 10.89 2.27 -16.19
CA ASN A 98 11.72 2.95 -17.18
C ASN A 98 10.92 4.01 -17.94
N LYS A 99 9.70 3.69 -18.37
CA LYS A 99 8.83 4.66 -19.05
C LYS A 99 8.48 5.86 -18.17
N ILE A 100 8.27 5.66 -16.87
CA ILE A 100 8.02 6.76 -15.92
C ILE A 100 9.27 7.61 -15.78
N ALA A 101 10.44 6.99 -15.60
CA ALA A 101 11.72 7.68 -15.46
C ALA A 101 12.05 8.52 -16.69
N ASP A 102 11.92 7.96 -17.89
CA ASP A 102 12.14 8.67 -19.16
C ASP A 102 11.18 9.86 -19.30
N LYS A 103 9.92 9.69 -18.89
CA LYS A 103 8.95 10.77 -18.93
C LYS A 103 9.27 11.88 -17.93
N PHE A 104 9.68 11.54 -16.72
CA PHE A 104 10.10 12.52 -15.72
C PHE A 104 11.33 13.27 -16.22
N GLN A 105 12.36 12.58 -16.72
CA GLN A 105 13.55 13.20 -17.25
C GLN A 105 13.22 14.16 -18.40
N SER A 106 12.42 13.72 -19.35
CA SER A 106 11.96 14.57 -20.48
C SER A 106 11.20 15.82 -20.02
N CYS A 107 10.37 15.72 -18.98
CA CYS A 107 9.67 16.87 -18.44
C CYS A 107 10.63 17.84 -17.72
N ILE A 108 11.56 17.29 -16.95
CA ILE A 108 12.56 18.08 -16.23
C ILE A 108 13.48 18.82 -17.19
N ASP A 109 13.95 18.15 -18.23
CA ASP A 109 14.84 18.76 -19.25
C ASP A 109 14.14 19.89 -20.00
N LYS A 110 12.85 19.75 -20.25
CA LYS A 110 12.07 20.73 -21.02
C LYS A 110 11.53 21.88 -20.18
N TYR A 111 11.08 21.61 -18.96
CA TYR A 111 10.30 22.54 -18.17
C TYR A 111 10.87 22.80 -16.75
N GLY A 112 11.98 22.15 -16.40
CA GLY A 112 12.57 22.25 -15.08
C GLY A 112 11.95 21.28 -14.07
N ARG A 113 12.57 21.18 -12.89
CA ARG A 113 12.21 20.22 -11.83
C ARG A 113 10.80 20.44 -11.27
N ASP A 114 10.35 21.69 -11.22
CA ASP A 114 9.02 22.04 -10.72
C ASP A 114 7.86 21.64 -11.66
N SER A 115 8.18 21.07 -12.84
CA SER A 115 7.19 20.46 -13.71
C SER A 115 6.64 19.13 -13.20
N ILE A 116 7.29 18.54 -12.18
CA ILE A 116 6.87 17.29 -11.54
C ILE A 116 6.21 17.61 -10.20
N ALA A 117 5.04 17.04 -9.97
CA ALA A 117 4.32 17.15 -8.71
C ALA A 117 3.82 15.78 -8.24
N PHE A 118 3.76 15.60 -6.92
CA PHE A 118 3.24 14.40 -6.27
C PHE A 118 2.02 14.75 -5.42
N TYR A 119 0.94 14.03 -5.65
CA TYR A 119 -0.24 14.08 -4.82
C TYR A 119 -0.44 12.72 -4.16
N VAL A 120 -0.18 12.65 -2.86
CA VAL A 120 -0.16 11.39 -2.12
C VAL A 120 -1.38 11.23 -1.23
N SER A 121 -1.60 10.03 -0.70
CA SER A 121 -2.70 9.77 0.22
C SER A 121 -2.42 10.35 1.60
N GLY A 122 -3.46 10.79 2.29
CA GLY A 122 -3.42 11.12 3.72
C GLY A 122 -3.35 9.89 4.64
N GLN A 123 -3.36 8.70 4.08
CA GLN A 123 -3.34 7.42 4.80
C GLN A 123 -2.25 6.51 4.24
N LEU A 124 -1.01 6.92 4.40
CA LEU A 124 0.18 6.14 4.10
C LEU A 124 0.87 5.70 5.38
N LEU A 125 1.67 4.66 5.30
CA LEU A 125 2.61 4.31 6.36
C LEU A 125 3.65 5.43 6.52
N THR A 126 4.24 5.52 7.70
CA THR A 126 5.30 6.50 7.98
C THR A 126 6.47 6.34 7.03
N GLU A 127 6.82 5.10 6.71
CA GLU A 127 7.87 4.73 5.75
C GLU A 127 7.58 5.23 4.34
N ASP A 128 6.32 5.13 3.89
CA ASP A 128 5.90 5.62 2.57
C ASP A 128 6.05 7.14 2.48
N TYR A 129 5.63 7.87 3.53
CA TYR A 129 5.85 9.33 3.59
C TYR A 129 7.33 9.69 3.58
N TYR A 130 8.14 8.97 4.32
CA TYR A 130 9.59 9.19 4.36
C TYR A 130 10.21 8.99 2.98
N VAL A 131 9.93 7.86 2.33
CA VAL A 131 10.49 7.52 1.02
C VAL A 131 10.06 8.53 -0.04
N VAL A 132 8.77 8.88 -0.12
CA VAL A 132 8.28 9.82 -1.13
C VAL A 132 8.84 11.23 -0.91
N ASN A 133 8.91 11.71 0.35
CA ASN A 133 9.52 13.01 0.64
C ASN A 133 11.00 13.05 0.26
N LYS A 134 11.76 12.01 0.60
CA LYS A 134 13.17 11.90 0.24
C LYS A 134 13.35 11.87 -1.28
N PHE A 135 12.51 11.13 -1.98
CA PHE A 135 12.53 11.06 -3.43
C PHE A 135 12.24 12.41 -4.08
N VAL A 136 11.14 13.06 -3.70
CA VAL A 136 10.71 14.32 -4.32
C VAL A 136 11.67 15.46 -3.99
N LYS A 137 11.98 15.66 -2.70
CA LYS A 137 12.82 16.78 -2.27
C LYS A 137 14.31 16.53 -2.44
N GLY A 138 14.77 15.30 -2.15
CA GLY A 138 16.19 14.96 -2.19
C GLY A 138 16.71 14.62 -3.58
N TYR A 139 15.96 13.85 -4.35
CA TYR A 139 16.41 13.38 -5.67
C TYR A 139 15.86 14.22 -6.82
N LEU A 140 14.56 14.47 -6.87
CA LEU A 140 13.98 15.32 -7.91
C LEU A 140 14.28 16.80 -7.68
N GLY A 141 14.44 17.23 -6.42
CA GLY A 141 14.79 18.59 -6.06
C GLY A 141 13.66 19.59 -6.27
N THR A 142 12.41 19.16 -6.06
CA THR A 142 11.22 20.02 -6.05
C THR A 142 10.47 19.91 -4.72
N ALA A 143 9.72 20.94 -4.35
CA ALA A 143 8.84 20.94 -3.18
C ALA A 143 7.38 20.59 -3.52
N ASN A 144 7.09 20.26 -4.77
CA ASN A 144 5.74 20.01 -5.26
C ASN A 144 5.22 18.65 -4.81
N ILE A 145 4.94 18.52 -3.52
CA ILE A 145 4.30 17.35 -2.91
C ILE A 145 3.21 17.81 -1.97
N ASP A 146 2.03 17.22 -2.11
CA ASP A 146 0.88 17.49 -1.25
C ASP A 146 0.05 16.22 -1.06
N THR A 147 -0.94 16.28 -0.18
CA THR A 147 -1.77 15.15 0.24
C THR A 147 -3.23 15.54 0.36
N ASN A 148 -4.13 14.56 0.24
CA ASN A 148 -5.57 14.75 0.46
C ASN A 148 -5.99 14.79 1.93
N SER A 149 -5.07 14.85 2.88
CA SER A 149 -5.38 14.78 4.32
C SER A 149 -6.39 15.83 4.76
N ARG A 150 -6.28 17.06 4.25
CA ARG A 150 -7.23 18.13 4.53
C ARG A 150 -8.65 17.79 4.06
N LEU A 151 -8.80 17.30 2.83
CA LEU A 151 -10.09 16.91 2.27
C LEU A 151 -10.73 15.74 3.03
N CYS A 152 -9.93 14.77 3.40
CA CYS A 152 -10.37 13.60 4.18
C CYS A 152 -10.89 13.99 5.58
N MET A 153 -10.26 14.98 6.23
CA MET A 153 -10.51 15.35 7.62
C MET A 153 -11.50 16.54 7.77
N SER A 154 -11.72 17.34 6.74
CA SER A 154 -12.46 18.60 6.86
C SER A 154 -13.90 18.41 7.36
N SER A 155 -14.58 17.35 6.94
CA SER A 155 -15.94 17.04 7.43
C SER A 155 -15.94 16.64 8.91
N ALA A 156 -14.94 15.89 9.36
CA ALA A 156 -14.80 15.54 10.78
C ALA A 156 -14.54 16.77 11.62
N VAL A 157 -13.65 17.67 11.19
CA VAL A 157 -13.38 18.93 11.89
C VAL A 157 -14.64 19.82 11.94
N ALA A 158 -15.41 19.87 10.86
CA ALA A 158 -16.65 20.64 10.84
C ALA A 158 -17.72 20.05 11.76
N GLY A 159 -17.78 18.71 11.88
CA GLY A 159 -18.70 18.02 12.75
C GLY A 159 -18.36 18.07 14.24
N HIS A 160 -17.13 18.45 14.60
CA HIS A 160 -16.67 18.60 15.98
C HIS A 160 -16.70 20.05 16.51
N LYS A 161 -17.01 21.01 15.67
CA LYS A 161 -17.24 22.44 16.03
C LYS A 161 -18.70 22.69 16.35
#